data_b54f0bc4132277e259a1d3a6797f4c74
#
_entry.id   b54f0bc4132277e259a1d3a6797f4c74
#
_cell.length_a   1.000
_cell.length_b   1.000
_cell.length_c   1.000
_cell.angle_alpha   90.00
_cell.angle_beta   90.00
_cell.angle_gamma   90.00
#
_symmetry.space_group_name_H-M   'P 1'
#
loop_
_entity.id
_entity.type
_entity.pdbx_description
1 polymer ?
#
loop_
_entity_poly.entity_id
_entity_poly.type
_entity_poly.pdbx_seq_one_letter_code
_entity_poly.pdbx_strand_id
1 'polypeptide(L)'
;MRKHHLLTPVLLGLDLLVLANLVPQTAAAAQAPGTARVWFLRSAGSLNGNVWAAEPEICANGAPVGDLPVGSKFYRDFRPGTYRFTVQAYGLPTGAADTVYLAPGTQTYLEIEWLASWQEGYPEADYSFAPNTFGIRKMSPQLAQAYLPTLTNHPA
;
A
#
# COMPACT_ATOMS: atom_id res chain seq x y z
N MET A 1 -75.11 -28.21 10.34
CA MET A 1 -73.73 -28.64 10.39
C MET A 1 -72.97 -27.98 9.27
N ARG A 2 -72.16 -26.91 9.57
CA ARG A 2 -71.34 -26.22 8.59
C ARG A 2 -69.84 -26.60 8.84
N LYS A 3 -69.18 -27.22 7.86
CA LYS A 3 -67.75 -27.58 7.90
C LYS A 3 -67.01 -26.39 7.44
N HIS A 4 -66.12 -25.85 8.32
CA HIS A 4 -65.15 -24.82 7.98
C HIS A 4 -63.87 -25.50 7.49
N HIS A 5 -63.48 -25.25 6.21
CA HIS A 5 -62.21 -25.62 5.67
C HIS A 5 -61.22 -24.51 5.99
N LEU A 6 -60.21 -24.82 6.81
CA LEU A 6 -59.04 -23.97 7.08
C LEU A 6 -58.07 -24.12 5.91
N LEU A 7 -57.87 -23.03 5.18
CA LEU A 7 -56.80 -22.89 4.18
C LEU A 7 -55.54 -22.47 4.88
N THR A 8 -54.52 -23.34 4.86
CA THR A 8 -53.18 -23.04 5.33
C THR A 8 -52.40 -22.32 4.23
N PRO A 9 -51.79 -21.14 4.46
CA PRO A 9 -50.92 -20.52 3.47
C PRO A 9 -49.55 -21.20 3.49
N VAL A 10 -49.11 -21.69 2.32
CA VAL A 10 -47.75 -22.15 2.06
C VAL A 10 -46.91 -20.93 1.82
N LEU A 11 -46.03 -20.61 2.77
CA LEU A 11 -44.98 -19.62 2.61
C LEU A 11 -43.87 -20.24 1.75
N LEU A 12 -43.79 -19.84 0.49
CA LEU A 12 -42.60 -20.07 -0.35
C LEU A 12 -41.49 -19.16 0.14
N GLY A 13 -40.53 -19.70 0.87
CA GLY A 13 -39.28 -19.05 1.19
C GLY A 13 -38.42 -18.92 -0.07
N LEU A 14 -38.20 -17.68 -0.52
CA LEU A 14 -37.27 -17.35 -1.58
C LEU A 14 -35.87 -17.27 -0.95
N ASP A 15 -35.09 -18.37 -0.97
CA ASP A 15 -33.69 -18.39 -0.59
C ASP A 15 -32.89 -17.62 -1.65
N LEU A 16 -32.57 -16.38 -1.32
CA LEU A 16 -31.66 -15.54 -2.12
C LEU A 16 -30.21 -16.06 -1.90
N LEU A 17 -29.74 -16.94 -2.76
CA LEU A 17 -28.34 -17.36 -2.83
C LEU A 17 -27.48 -16.15 -3.25
N VAL A 18 -26.92 -15.44 -2.28
CA VAL A 18 -25.86 -14.45 -2.51
C VAL A 18 -24.60 -15.23 -2.87
N LEU A 19 -24.37 -15.39 -4.17
CA LEU A 19 -23.06 -15.83 -4.70
C LEU A 19 -22.06 -14.69 -4.42
N ALA A 20 -21.39 -14.76 -3.28
CA ALA A 20 -20.21 -13.95 -3.03
C ALA A 20 -19.16 -14.34 -4.08
N ASN A 21 -18.90 -13.45 -5.04
CA ASN A 21 -17.78 -13.55 -5.94
C ASN A 21 -16.49 -13.47 -5.12
N LEU A 22 -15.96 -14.60 -4.70
CA LEU A 22 -14.61 -14.76 -4.16
C LEU A 22 -13.64 -14.48 -5.31
N VAL A 23 -13.28 -13.21 -5.49
CA VAL A 23 -12.11 -12.85 -6.30
C VAL A 23 -10.91 -13.50 -5.58
N PRO A 24 -10.15 -14.38 -6.25
CA PRO A 24 -8.99 -14.98 -5.63
C PRO A 24 -7.99 -13.86 -5.31
N GLN A 25 -7.90 -13.48 -4.05
CA GLN A 25 -6.77 -12.68 -3.56
C GLN A 25 -5.53 -13.54 -3.74
N THR A 26 -4.65 -13.13 -4.64
CA THR A 26 -3.34 -13.76 -4.79
C THR A 26 -2.65 -13.63 -3.43
N ALA A 27 -2.64 -14.71 -2.67
CA ALA A 27 -1.96 -14.74 -1.38
C ALA A 27 -0.48 -14.43 -1.62
N ALA A 28 0.07 -13.51 -0.84
CA ALA A 28 1.50 -13.25 -0.88
C ALA A 28 2.24 -14.57 -0.63
N ALA A 29 3.29 -14.85 -1.41
CA ALA A 29 4.08 -16.05 -1.20
C ALA A 29 4.56 -16.15 0.24
N ALA A 30 4.71 -17.37 0.74
CA ALA A 30 5.21 -17.60 2.09
C ALA A 30 6.56 -16.91 2.30
N GLN A 31 6.75 -16.27 3.46
CA GLN A 31 8.02 -15.63 3.81
C GLN A 31 9.12 -16.69 3.92
N ALA A 32 10.29 -16.39 3.35
CA ALA A 32 11.42 -17.30 3.43
C ALA A 32 11.87 -17.50 4.91
N PRO A 33 12.18 -18.72 5.36
CA PRO A 33 12.61 -18.97 6.73
C PRO A 33 13.82 -18.11 7.13
N GLY A 34 13.76 -17.55 8.34
CA GLY A 34 14.86 -16.75 8.89
C GLY A 34 15.01 -15.35 8.29
N THR A 35 14.15 -14.94 7.38
CA THR A 35 14.12 -13.57 6.83
C THR A 35 13.13 -12.69 7.57
N ALA A 36 13.19 -11.39 7.30
CA ALA A 36 12.16 -10.41 7.62
C ALA A 36 11.52 -9.92 6.32
N ARG A 37 10.21 -9.79 6.27
CA ARG A 37 9.52 -9.25 5.11
C ARG A 37 9.28 -7.77 5.27
N VAL A 38 9.64 -6.99 4.26
CA VAL A 38 9.30 -5.57 4.18
C VAL A 38 8.33 -5.35 3.04
N TRP A 39 7.18 -4.80 3.37
CA TRP A 39 6.18 -4.34 2.42
C TRP A 39 6.40 -2.88 2.11
N PHE A 40 6.40 -2.54 0.84
CA PHE A 40 6.40 -1.17 0.34
C PHE A 40 5.03 -0.88 -0.25
N LEU A 41 4.41 0.22 0.20
CA LEU A 41 3.05 0.58 -0.15
C LEU A 41 3.01 2.04 -0.61
N ARG A 42 2.25 2.30 -1.66
CA ARG A 42 1.94 3.65 -2.09
C ARG A 42 0.45 3.76 -2.35
N SER A 43 -0.23 4.52 -1.50
CA SER A 43 -1.68 4.70 -1.61
C SER A 43 -2.05 5.47 -2.87
N ALA A 44 -3.29 5.24 -3.38
CA ALA A 44 -3.87 5.96 -4.49
C ALA A 44 -4.48 7.31 -4.08
N GLY A 45 -4.19 7.82 -2.88
CA GLY A 45 -4.80 9.02 -2.31
C GLY A 45 -4.79 10.22 -3.24
N SER A 46 -5.58 11.23 -2.90
CA SER A 46 -5.86 12.42 -3.70
C SER A 46 -4.60 13.21 -4.04
N LEU A 47 -3.95 12.87 -5.13
CA LEU A 47 -2.73 13.51 -5.57
C LEU A 47 -2.94 14.24 -6.88
N ASN A 48 -2.34 15.39 -6.96
CA ASN A 48 -2.35 16.23 -8.16
C ASN A 48 -1.65 15.51 -9.32
N GLY A 49 -2.21 15.62 -10.52
CA GLY A 49 -1.95 14.80 -11.69
C GLY A 49 -0.49 14.51 -12.08
N ASN A 50 0.47 15.40 -11.78
CA ASN A 50 1.87 15.22 -12.19
C ASN A 50 2.64 14.16 -11.37
N VAL A 51 2.13 13.76 -10.21
CA VAL A 51 2.76 12.77 -9.33
C VAL A 51 2.34 11.35 -9.67
N TRP A 52 1.27 11.19 -10.44
CA TRP A 52 0.73 9.87 -10.81
C TRP A 52 1.68 9.06 -11.68
N ALA A 53 2.40 9.71 -12.60
CA ALA A 53 3.32 9.04 -13.51
C ALA A 53 4.70 8.75 -12.89
N ALA A 54 4.98 9.29 -11.70
CA ALA A 54 6.26 9.04 -11.05
C ALA A 54 6.27 7.65 -10.39
N GLU A 55 7.32 6.91 -10.62
CA GLU A 55 7.58 5.58 -10.02
C GLU A 55 8.88 5.68 -9.21
N PRO A 56 8.82 6.21 -7.96
CA PRO A 56 10.03 6.46 -7.19
C PRO A 56 10.77 5.17 -6.86
N GLU A 57 12.07 5.14 -7.19
CA GLU A 57 12.95 4.05 -6.82
C GLU A 57 13.15 4.05 -5.29
N ILE A 58 13.10 2.87 -4.71
CA ILE A 58 13.34 2.62 -3.30
C ILE A 58 14.70 1.93 -3.15
N CYS A 59 15.52 2.41 -2.20
CA CYS A 59 16.80 1.80 -1.89
C CYS A 59 16.84 1.33 -0.44
N ALA A 60 17.53 0.22 -0.20
CA ALA A 60 17.92 -0.28 1.12
C ALA A 60 19.43 -0.22 1.26
N ASN A 61 19.96 0.56 2.22
CA ASN A 61 21.40 0.81 2.39
C ASN A 61 22.08 1.29 1.10
N GLY A 62 21.36 2.08 0.28
CA GLY A 62 21.84 2.60 -1.00
C GLY A 62 21.73 1.64 -2.19
N ALA A 63 21.33 0.38 -1.99
CA ALA A 63 21.08 -0.57 -3.08
C ALA A 63 19.61 -0.52 -3.51
N PRO A 64 19.28 -0.45 -4.82
CA PRO A 64 17.91 -0.46 -5.31
C PRO A 64 17.20 -1.76 -4.91
N VAL A 65 15.94 -1.64 -4.51
CA VAL A 65 15.06 -2.77 -4.18
C VAL A 65 13.82 -2.85 -5.03
N GLY A 66 13.48 -1.80 -5.74
CA GLY A 66 12.35 -1.69 -6.66
C GLY A 66 11.84 -0.27 -6.77
N ASP A 67 10.91 -0.08 -7.68
CA ASP A 67 10.16 1.14 -7.90
C ASP A 67 8.69 0.91 -7.54
N LEU A 68 7.94 2.00 -7.32
CA LEU A 68 6.58 1.87 -6.80
C LEU A 68 5.60 2.85 -7.47
N PRO A 69 4.81 2.38 -8.44
CA PRO A 69 3.70 3.12 -9.01
C PRO A 69 2.64 3.49 -7.96
N VAL A 70 1.88 4.55 -8.22
CA VAL A 70 0.76 4.94 -7.37
C VAL A 70 -0.30 3.83 -7.29
N GLY A 71 -0.89 3.63 -6.12
CA GLY A 71 -1.90 2.59 -5.90
C GLY A 71 -1.36 1.16 -5.91
N SER A 72 -0.07 1.00 -5.70
CA SER A 72 0.58 -0.30 -5.76
C SER A 72 1.33 -0.68 -4.49
N LYS A 73 1.70 -1.95 -4.43
CA LYS A 73 2.50 -2.55 -3.36
C LYS A 73 3.40 -3.64 -3.92
N PHE A 74 4.54 -3.83 -3.28
CA PHE A 74 5.34 -5.05 -3.42
C PHE A 74 6.01 -5.39 -2.08
N TYR A 75 6.68 -6.53 -1.99
CA TYR A 75 7.48 -6.87 -0.83
C TYR A 75 8.85 -7.44 -1.22
N ARG A 76 9.77 -7.37 -0.27
CA ARG A 76 11.07 -8.04 -0.32
C ARG A 76 11.35 -8.74 1.00
N ASP A 77 11.97 -9.89 0.92
CA ASP A 77 12.47 -10.60 2.09
C ASP A 77 13.95 -10.26 2.30
N PHE A 78 14.26 -9.72 3.47
CA PHE A 78 15.60 -9.28 3.86
C PHE A 78 16.20 -10.22 4.90
N ARG A 79 17.52 -10.30 4.95
CA ARG A 79 18.20 -10.88 6.11
C ARG A 79 17.95 -10.01 7.34
N PRO A 80 17.91 -10.59 8.56
CA PRO A 80 17.81 -9.79 9.78
C PRO A 80 18.96 -8.78 9.89
N GLY A 81 18.66 -7.58 10.40
CA GLY A 81 19.64 -6.51 10.51
C GLY A 81 19.02 -5.13 10.47
N THR A 82 19.86 -4.11 10.56
CA THR A 82 19.45 -2.71 10.46
C THR A 82 19.61 -2.21 9.03
N TYR A 83 18.53 -1.64 8.50
CA TYR A 83 18.48 -1.09 7.15
C TYR A 83 18.03 0.36 7.19
N ARG A 84 18.71 1.18 6.38
CA ARG A 84 18.28 2.54 6.08
C ARG A 84 17.58 2.51 4.72
N PHE A 85 16.27 2.74 4.74
CA PHE A 85 15.47 2.84 3.53
C PHE A 85 15.39 4.30 3.07
N THR A 86 15.55 4.52 1.78
CA THR A 86 15.41 5.82 1.13
C THR A 86 14.54 5.68 -0.10
N VAL A 87 13.94 6.78 -0.54
CA VAL A 87 13.16 6.84 -1.77
C VAL A 87 13.68 7.98 -2.64
N GLN A 88 13.66 7.79 -3.93
CA GLN A 88 14.04 8.81 -4.91
C GLN A 88 13.14 10.03 -4.79
N ALA A 89 13.76 11.20 -4.66
CA ALA A 89 13.06 12.47 -4.42
C ALA A 89 12.85 13.17 -5.71
N TYR A 90 12.45 12.92 -6.75
CA TYR A 90 12.23 13.63 -8.04
C TYR A 90 12.32 15.18 -7.98
N GLY A 91 12.99 15.71 -7.02
CA GLY A 91 13.12 17.15 -6.73
C GLY A 91 14.20 17.38 -5.69
N LEU A 92 13.99 18.34 -4.79
CA LEU A 92 14.93 18.60 -3.72
C LEU A 92 14.95 17.43 -2.74
N PRO A 93 16.14 16.88 -2.44
CA PRO A 93 16.24 15.78 -1.47
C PRO A 93 15.76 16.27 -0.11
N THR A 94 14.70 15.64 0.41
CA THR A 94 14.21 15.92 1.78
C THR A 94 15.10 15.30 2.84
N GLY A 95 16.01 14.41 2.46
CA GLY A 95 16.71 13.55 3.40
C GLY A 95 15.78 12.54 4.09
N ALA A 96 14.51 12.45 3.68
CA ALA A 96 13.56 11.52 4.25
C ALA A 96 14.03 10.09 4.06
N ALA A 97 14.34 9.46 5.18
CA ALA A 97 14.78 8.08 5.25
C ALA A 97 14.21 7.47 6.52
N ASP A 98 13.91 6.21 6.48
CA ASP A 98 13.55 5.46 7.68
C ASP A 98 14.62 4.41 7.97
N THR A 99 15.02 4.31 9.25
CA THR A 99 15.98 3.30 9.69
C THR A 99 15.27 2.29 10.56
N VAL A 100 15.27 1.04 10.10
CA VAL A 100 14.48 -0.03 10.70
C VAL A 100 15.38 -1.22 11.04
N TYR A 101 15.24 -1.73 12.25
CA TYR A 101 15.76 -3.04 12.59
C TYR A 101 14.76 -4.13 12.18
N LEU A 102 15.20 -5.03 11.35
CA LEU A 102 14.42 -6.16 10.83
C LEU A 102 14.77 -7.43 11.64
N ALA A 103 13.84 -7.89 12.46
CA ALA A 103 14.00 -9.15 13.18
C ALA A 103 13.54 -10.35 12.34
N PRO A 104 14.12 -11.55 12.53
CA PRO A 104 13.70 -12.73 11.78
C PRO A 104 12.23 -13.06 12.03
N GLY A 105 11.52 -13.47 10.99
CA GLY A 105 10.09 -13.84 11.05
C GLY A 105 9.12 -12.66 11.14
N THR A 106 9.61 -11.41 11.16
CA THR A 106 8.75 -10.22 11.28
C THR A 106 8.33 -9.67 9.93
N GLN A 107 7.25 -8.87 9.96
CA GLN A 107 6.82 -8.06 8.83
C GLN A 107 6.88 -6.58 9.20
N THR A 108 7.43 -5.78 8.31
CA THR A 108 7.51 -4.32 8.41
C THR A 108 6.80 -3.70 7.22
N TYR A 109 6.14 -2.59 7.44
CA TYR A 109 5.38 -1.87 6.41
C TYR A 109 5.94 -0.47 6.28
N LEU A 110 6.33 -0.11 5.06
CA LEU A 110 6.86 1.19 4.71
C LEU A 110 5.94 1.83 3.67
N GLU A 111 5.47 3.02 3.97
CA GLU A 111 4.67 3.83 3.06
C GLU A 111 5.56 4.81 2.33
N ILE A 112 5.38 4.86 1.02
CA ILE A 112 5.96 5.88 0.17
C ILE A 112 4.88 6.93 -0.07
N GLU A 113 5.12 8.13 0.43
CA GLU A 113 4.18 9.23 0.34
C GLU A 113 4.78 10.41 -0.41
N TRP A 114 3.93 11.14 -1.10
CA TRP A 114 4.30 12.41 -1.67
C TRP A 114 4.28 13.48 -0.58
N LEU A 115 5.42 14.11 -0.36
CA LEU A 115 5.57 15.23 0.53
C LEU A 115 5.46 16.50 -0.31
N ALA A 116 4.38 17.25 -0.15
CA ALA A 116 4.32 18.59 -0.73
C ALA A 116 5.46 19.43 -0.15
N SER A 117 6.41 19.81 -0.99
CA SER A 117 7.44 20.74 -0.57
C SER A 117 6.85 22.14 -0.48
N TRP A 118 6.36 22.49 0.70
CA TRP A 118 6.15 23.88 1.04
C TRP A 118 7.52 24.53 1.24
N GLN A 119 8.14 25.04 0.21
CA GLN A 119 9.19 26.02 0.37
C GLN A 119 8.51 27.36 0.60
N GLU A 120 8.42 27.78 1.87
CA GLU A 120 8.23 29.17 2.21
C GLU A 120 9.35 29.96 1.54
N GLY A 121 9.04 30.83 0.58
CA GLY A 121 10.01 31.75 0.00
C GLY A 121 10.16 31.74 -1.52
N TYR A 122 9.40 30.96 -2.25
CA TYR A 122 9.27 31.14 -3.70
C TYR A 122 7.92 31.82 -4.01
N PRO A 123 7.87 33.16 -3.99
CA PRO A 123 6.75 33.86 -4.61
C PRO A 123 6.84 33.63 -6.10
N GLU A 124 5.78 33.14 -6.71
CA GLU A 124 5.60 33.03 -8.16
C GLU A 124 6.44 31.94 -8.87
N ALA A 125 6.80 30.88 -8.21
CA ALA A 125 7.29 29.72 -8.93
C ALA A 125 6.15 29.17 -9.80
N ASP A 126 6.40 29.16 -11.10
CA ASP A 126 5.57 28.45 -12.07
C ASP A 126 5.28 27.06 -11.51
N TYR A 127 4.01 26.76 -11.22
CA TYR A 127 3.58 25.51 -10.60
C TYR A 127 3.94 24.26 -11.40
N SER A 128 4.48 24.44 -12.60
CA SER A 128 5.02 23.37 -13.44
C SER A 128 6.30 22.73 -12.89
N PHE A 129 6.96 23.33 -11.90
CA PHE A 129 8.22 22.86 -11.32
C PHE A 129 8.18 22.68 -9.80
N ALA A 130 7.01 22.50 -9.19
CA ALA A 130 6.96 22.06 -7.82
C ALA A 130 7.74 20.73 -7.73
N PRO A 131 8.86 20.66 -6.99
CA PRO A 131 9.66 19.45 -6.95
C PRO A 131 8.83 18.34 -6.35
N ASN A 132 8.56 17.30 -7.14
CA ASN A 132 7.91 16.09 -6.69
C ASN A 132 8.85 15.43 -5.67
N THR A 133 8.55 15.61 -4.41
CA THR A 133 9.35 15.03 -3.34
C THR A 133 8.61 13.87 -2.72
N PHE A 134 9.27 12.72 -2.69
CA PHE A 134 8.76 11.55 -2.00
C PHE A 134 9.46 11.35 -0.66
N GLY A 135 8.72 10.86 0.31
CA GLY A 135 9.20 10.41 1.59
C GLY A 135 8.89 8.93 1.80
N ILE A 136 9.60 8.33 2.74
CA ILE A 136 9.36 6.97 3.19
C ILE A 136 9.20 6.98 4.70
N ARG A 137 8.19 6.28 5.21
CA ARG A 137 7.93 6.16 6.64
C ARG A 137 7.38 4.81 7.03
N LYS A 138 7.62 4.43 8.27
CA LYS A 138 7.04 3.20 8.84
C LYS A 138 5.55 3.40 9.12
N MET A 139 4.76 2.41 8.70
CA MET A 139 3.32 2.34 8.95
C MET A 139 3.02 1.30 10.04
N SER A 140 1.99 1.53 10.84
CA SER A 140 1.54 0.51 11.79
C SER A 140 0.97 -0.72 11.06
N PRO A 141 1.16 -1.94 11.60
CA PRO A 141 0.62 -3.16 10.96
C PRO A 141 -0.89 -3.10 10.74
N GLN A 142 -1.64 -2.53 11.68
CA GLN A 142 -3.11 -2.43 11.59
C GLN A 142 -3.52 -1.55 10.41
N LEU A 143 -2.87 -0.40 10.26
CA LEU A 143 -3.15 0.52 9.15
C LEU A 143 -2.73 -0.11 7.82
N ALA A 144 -1.56 -0.71 7.76
CA ALA A 144 -1.07 -1.38 6.55
C ALA A 144 -2.01 -2.48 6.08
N GLN A 145 -2.51 -3.31 6.99
CA GLN A 145 -3.46 -4.38 6.66
C GLN A 145 -4.77 -3.85 6.09
N ALA A 146 -5.22 -2.66 6.50
CA ALA A 146 -6.38 -2.01 5.90
C ALA A 146 -6.12 -1.54 4.46
N TYR A 147 -4.89 -1.10 4.16
CA TYR A 147 -4.51 -0.63 2.83
C TYR A 147 -4.14 -1.76 1.86
N LEU A 148 -3.49 -2.82 2.32
CA LEU A 148 -3.01 -3.90 1.46
C LEU A 148 -4.05 -4.44 0.48
N PRO A 149 -5.33 -4.68 0.86
CA PRO A 149 -6.33 -5.19 -0.08
C PRO A 149 -6.71 -4.20 -1.19
N THR A 150 -6.48 -2.90 -0.99
CA THR A 150 -6.86 -1.86 -1.94
C THR A 150 -5.78 -1.57 -2.98
N LEU A 151 -4.58 -2.13 -2.81
CA LEU A 151 -3.40 -1.89 -3.63
C LEU A 151 -3.16 -3.04 -4.61
N THR A 152 -2.76 -2.70 -5.84
CA THR A 152 -2.35 -3.69 -6.84
C THR A 152 -0.94 -4.23 -6.55
N ASN A 153 -0.71 -5.51 -6.84
CA ASN A 153 0.64 -6.07 -6.74
C ASN A 153 1.50 -5.54 -7.90
N HIS A 154 2.65 -4.99 -7.56
CA HIS A 154 3.65 -4.58 -8.53
C HIS A 154 4.79 -5.61 -8.57
N PRO A 155 5.19 -6.10 -9.75
CA PRO A 155 6.39 -6.92 -9.87
C PRO A 155 7.59 -6.04 -9.55
N ALA A 156 8.35 -6.41 -8.55
CA ALA A 156 9.56 -5.68 -8.15
C ALA A 156 10.80 -6.38 -8.66
#